data_272d0b392be77d87d7e1eca70931dfda
#
_entry.id   272d0b392be77d87d7e1eca70931dfda
#
_cell.length_a   1.000
_cell.length_b   1.000
_cell.length_c   1.000
_cell.angle_alpha   90.00
_cell.angle_beta   90.00
_cell.angle_gamma   90.00
#
_symmetry.space_group_name_H-M   'P 1'
#
loop_
_entity.id
_entity.type
_entity.pdbx_description
1 polymer ?
#
loop_
_entity_poly.entity_id
_entity_poly.type
_entity_poly.pdbx_seq_one_letter_code
_entity_poly.pdbx_strand_id
1 'polypeptide(L)'
;EDNFYLSVPENPLTEGHALIVPNSHVLALTELESDEFFEFTALQKHLVSMYKKHLGKSLVFVEAPKDLSLCKHTAVEVVPITPTQEEDCRIMVYKELTDSDEEWTSNPRVIQTTNKPIPKAVPQGFGYIHFDFNAKGGYAHVVEDKKHFRGDLARQILAEVLGVDPLFRRRGVDSSINLLKSFLN
;
A
#
# COMPACT_ATOMS: atom_id res chain seq x y z
N GLU A 1 13.65 20.14 -2.25
CA GLU A 1 12.27 20.16 -1.73
C GLU A 1 11.85 18.70 -1.54
N ASP A 2 11.23 18.39 -0.39
CA ASP A 2 10.74 17.05 -0.13
C ASP A 2 9.46 16.83 -0.95
N ASN A 3 9.43 15.82 -1.83
CA ASN A 3 8.27 15.53 -2.68
C ASN A 3 7.18 14.71 -1.97
N PHE A 4 7.48 14.21 -0.77
CA PHE A 4 6.56 13.36 0.00
C PHE A 4 6.53 13.76 1.48
N TYR A 5 5.40 13.50 2.12
CA TYR A 5 5.27 13.58 3.57
C TYR A 5 4.65 12.31 4.15
N LEU A 6 4.87 12.10 5.43
CA LEU A 6 4.23 11.02 6.20
C LEU A 6 3.02 11.56 6.96
N SER A 7 1.94 10.81 6.95
CA SER A 7 0.73 11.06 7.71
C SER A 7 0.28 9.80 8.45
N VAL A 8 -0.69 9.94 9.32
CA VAL A 8 -1.33 8.81 10.01
C VAL A 8 -2.77 8.70 9.52
N PRO A 9 -3.23 7.49 9.11
CA PRO A 9 -4.61 7.32 8.70
C PRO A 9 -5.57 7.56 9.87
N GLU A 10 -6.77 8.04 9.58
CA GLU A 10 -7.82 8.27 10.57
C GLU A 10 -8.14 7.00 11.40
N ASN A 11 -8.10 5.85 10.74
CA ASN A 11 -8.38 4.55 11.35
C ASN A 11 -7.20 3.58 11.14
N PRO A 12 -6.10 3.70 11.92
CA PRO A 12 -4.95 2.83 11.77
C PRO A 12 -5.29 1.39 12.17
N LEU A 13 -4.85 0.41 11.38
CA LEU A 13 -5.03 -1.03 11.67
C LEU A 13 -4.14 -1.51 12.81
N THR A 14 -2.95 -0.92 12.93
CA THR A 14 -1.96 -1.27 13.93
C THR A 14 -1.14 -0.05 14.32
N GLU A 15 -0.40 -0.15 15.41
CA GLU A 15 0.56 0.87 15.80
C GLU A 15 1.66 1.02 14.74
N GLY A 16 1.98 2.27 14.39
CA GLY A 16 2.92 2.57 13.31
C GLY A 16 2.33 2.49 11.91
N HIS A 17 1.03 2.24 11.74
CA HIS A 17 0.37 2.39 10.44
C HIS A 17 0.47 3.85 9.99
N ALA A 18 1.06 4.09 8.83
CA ALA A 18 1.30 5.41 8.27
C ALA A 18 0.83 5.50 6.81
N LEU A 19 0.83 6.71 6.28
CA LEU A 19 0.61 7.02 4.87
C LEU A 19 1.82 7.75 4.32
N ILE A 20 2.26 7.39 3.11
CA ILE A 20 3.14 8.21 2.29
C ILE A 20 2.24 8.96 1.32
N VAL A 21 2.34 10.29 1.32
CA VAL A 21 1.50 11.16 0.49
C VAL A 21 2.40 12.07 -0.34
N PRO A 22 2.24 12.12 -1.68
CA PRO A 22 2.96 13.09 -2.51
C PRO A 22 2.53 14.52 -2.18
N ASN A 23 3.43 15.48 -2.30
CA ASN A 23 3.09 16.91 -2.21
C ASN A 23 2.40 17.40 -3.49
N SER A 24 2.80 16.85 -4.65
CA SER A 24 2.12 17.08 -5.93
C SER A 24 0.78 16.35 -5.97
N HIS A 25 -0.25 16.97 -6.57
CA HIS A 25 -1.55 16.32 -6.72
C HIS A 25 -1.52 15.31 -7.87
N VAL A 26 -1.20 14.06 -7.54
CA VAL A 26 -1.24 12.93 -8.46
C VAL A 26 -2.30 11.92 -8.02
N LEU A 27 -2.89 11.23 -8.98
CA LEU A 27 -4.01 10.30 -8.75
C LEU A 27 -3.53 8.88 -8.45
N ALA A 28 -2.30 8.56 -8.85
CA ALA A 28 -1.69 7.24 -8.68
C ALA A 28 -0.16 7.35 -8.79
N LEU A 29 0.59 6.40 -8.22
CA LEU A 29 2.04 6.30 -8.37
C LEU A 29 2.47 6.11 -9.84
N THR A 30 1.59 5.62 -10.71
CA THR A 30 1.84 5.49 -12.15
C THR A 30 1.91 6.83 -12.87
N GLU A 31 1.51 7.93 -12.23
CA GLU A 31 1.57 9.29 -12.77
C GLU A 31 2.79 10.08 -12.31
N LEU A 32 3.55 9.54 -11.34
CA LEU A 32 4.78 10.17 -10.86
C LEU A 32 5.84 10.23 -11.97
N GLU A 33 6.54 11.34 -12.04
CA GLU A 33 7.73 11.45 -12.85
C GLU A 33 8.85 10.52 -12.32
N SER A 34 9.82 10.21 -13.19
CA SER A 34 10.87 9.23 -12.85
C SER A 34 11.66 9.62 -11.61
N ASP A 35 11.92 10.90 -11.42
CA ASP A 35 12.68 11.42 -10.28
C ASP A 35 11.88 11.33 -8.99
N GLU A 36 10.59 11.68 -9.03
CA GLU A 36 9.66 11.56 -7.90
C GLU A 36 9.50 10.08 -7.50
N PHE A 37 9.36 9.17 -8.49
CA PHE A 37 9.26 7.74 -8.20
C PHE A 37 10.56 7.18 -7.61
N PHE A 38 11.72 7.69 -8.02
CA PHE A 38 13.00 7.32 -7.41
C PHE A 38 13.06 7.75 -5.94
N GLU A 39 12.65 8.97 -5.61
CA GLU A 39 12.56 9.48 -4.23
C GLU A 39 11.56 8.66 -3.40
N PHE A 40 10.39 8.35 -3.96
CA PHE A 40 9.41 7.46 -3.32
C PHE A 40 10.04 6.11 -2.94
N THR A 41 10.75 5.48 -3.88
CA THR A 41 11.42 4.20 -3.63
C THR A 41 12.52 4.32 -2.57
N ALA A 42 13.25 5.42 -2.56
CA ALA A 42 14.26 5.68 -1.52
C ALA A 42 13.60 5.82 -0.14
N LEU A 43 12.50 6.57 -0.04
CA LEU A 43 11.71 6.73 1.18
C LEU A 43 11.17 5.38 1.68
N GLN A 44 10.62 4.54 0.78
CA GLN A 44 10.17 3.18 1.14
C GLN A 44 11.32 2.37 1.80
N LYS A 45 12.51 2.37 1.20
CA LYS A 45 13.68 1.63 1.72
C LYS A 45 14.12 2.15 3.08
N HIS A 46 14.10 3.47 3.28
CA HIS A 46 14.40 4.09 4.58
C HIS A 46 13.39 3.65 5.64
N LEU A 47 12.09 3.69 5.34
CA LEU A 47 11.05 3.22 6.25
C LEU A 47 11.23 1.74 6.61
N VAL A 48 11.48 0.88 5.62
CA VAL A 48 11.76 -0.55 5.86
C VAL A 48 12.93 -0.73 6.83
N SER A 49 14.05 -0.03 6.59
CA SER A 49 15.22 -0.09 7.48
C SER A 49 14.88 0.36 8.89
N MET A 50 14.15 1.45 9.01
CA MET A 50 13.76 2.06 10.28
C MET A 50 12.84 1.14 11.09
N TYR A 51 11.74 0.65 10.48
CA TYR A 51 10.81 -0.25 11.17
C TYR A 51 11.44 -1.59 11.54
N LYS A 52 12.32 -2.12 10.69
CA LYS A 52 13.08 -3.34 10.99
C LYS A 52 14.01 -3.13 12.17
N LYS A 53 14.75 -2.00 12.20
CA LYS A 53 15.72 -1.70 13.26
C LYS A 53 15.05 -1.44 14.62
N HIS A 54 13.97 -0.67 14.64
CA HIS A 54 13.36 -0.20 15.89
C HIS A 54 12.23 -1.10 16.40
N LEU A 55 11.51 -1.78 15.50
CA LEU A 55 10.33 -2.58 15.85
C LEU A 55 10.45 -4.06 15.48
N GLY A 56 11.48 -4.47 14.73
CA GLY A 56 11.60 -5.82 14.20
C GLY A 56 10.48 -6.20 13.23
N LYS A 57 9.86 -5.20 12.56
CA LYS A 57 8.71 -5.38 11.69
C LYS A 57 9.10 -5.34 10.21
N SER A 58 8.38 -6.12 9.41
CA SER A 58 8.27 -5.97 7.96
C SER A 58 7.21 -4.93 7.62
N LEU A 59 7.27 -4.38 6.41
CA LEU A 59 6.29 -3.42 5.91
C LEU A 59 5.57 -3.95 4.68
N VAL A 60 4.26 -3.74 4.65
CA VAL A 60 3.44 -3.83 3.45
C VAL A 60 3.05 -2.42 3.03
N PHE A 61 3.38 -2.07 1.79
CA PHE A 61 2.93 -0.83 1.16
C PHE A 61 1.75 -1.15 0.26
N VAL A 62 0.66 -0.40 0.41
CA VAL A 62 -0.56 -0.63 -0.37
C VAL A 62 -1.02 0.66 -1.01
N GLU A 63 -1.29 0.59 -2.29
CA GLU A 63 -1.96 1.64 -3.06
C GLU A 63 -3.14 1.05 -3.82
N ALA A 64 -4.30 1.70 -3.76
CA ALA A 64 -5.51 1.23 -4.42
C ALA A 64 -6.32 2.37 -5.09
N PRO A 65 -5.77 3.04 -6.12
CA PRO A 65 -6.47 4.06 -6.88
C PRO A 65 -7.45 3.41 -7.87
N LYS A 66 -8.59 2.95 -7.38
CA LYS A 66 -9.55 2.18 -8.19
C LYS A 66 -10.25 2.98 -9.28
N ASP A 67 -10.41 4.26 -9.08
CA ASP A 67 -11.11 5.15 -10.02
C ASP A 67 -10.47 6.54 -10.08
N LEU A 68 -9.63 6.72 -11.10
CA LEU A 68 -8.91 7.97 -11.33
C LEU A 68 -9.86 9.12 -11.76
N SER A 69 -11.05 8.81 -12.27
CA SER A 69 -12.03 9.84 -12.64
C SER A 69 -12.58 10.63 -11.44
N LEU A 70 -12.42 10.10 -10.23
CA LEU A 70 -12.79 10.78 -8.99
C LEU A 70 -11.79 11.86 -8.57
N CYS A 71 -10.67 12.01 -9.27
CA CYS A 71 -9.60 12.98 -9.01
C CYS A 71 -9.16 13.01 -7.54
N LYS A 72 -9.12 11.85 -6.89
CA LYS A 72 -8.64 11.74 -5.51
C LYS A 72 -7.13 11.71 -5.48
N HIS A 73 -6.55 12.49 -4.60
CA HIS A 73 -5.13 12.45 -4.31
C HIS A 73 -4.71 11.07 -3.84
N THR A 74 -3.64 10.51 -4.40
CA THR A 74 -3.15 9.20 -3.99
C THR A 74 -2.46 9.25 -2.64
N ALA A 75 -2.53 8.14 -1.92
CA ALA A 75 -1.75 7.88 -0.71
C ALA A 75 -1.40 6.41 -0.66
N VAL A 76 -0.17 6.11 -0.26
CA VAL A 76 0.30 4.75 -0.07
C VAL A 76 0.24 4.40 1.41
N GLU A 77 -0.56 3.40 1.77
CA GLU A 77 -0.60 2.88 3.13
C GLU A 77 0.70 2.12 3.45
N VAL A 78 1.23 2.32 4.64
CA VAL A 78 2.44 1.67 5.19
C VAL A 78 2.03 0.90 6.43
N VAL A 79 1.87 -0.40 6.29
CA VAL A 79 1.33 -1.25 7.37
C VAL A 79 2.43 -2.16 7.91
N PRO A 80 2.87 -1.96 9.18
CA PRO A 80 3.83 -2.84 9.82
C PRO A 80 3.19 -4.17 10.23
N ILE A 81 3.84 -5.26 9.82
CA ILE A 81 3.48 -6.64 10.14
C ILE A 81 4.70 -7.39 10.70
N THR A 82 4.49 -8.54 11.30
CA THR A 82 5.63 -9.39 11.69
C THR A 82 6.21 -10.11 10.47
N PRO A 83 7.49 -10.53 10.52
CA PRO A 83 8.06 -11.34 9.42
C PRO A 83 7.29 -12.62 9.13
N THR A 84 6.69 -13.25 10.15
CA THR A 84 5.84 -14.44 9.97
C THR A 84 4.55 -14.09 9.23
N GLN A 85 3.91 -12.98 9.62
CA GLN A 85 2.70 -12.50 8.93
C GLN A 85 2.95 -12.07 7.48
N GLU A 86 4.20 -11.73 7.12
CA GLU A 86 4.53 -11.35 5.75
C GLU A 86 4.31 -12.51 4.77
N GLU A 87 4.70 -13.73 5.13
CA GLU A 87 4.51 -14.91 4.28
C GLU A 87 3.02 -15.20 4.08
N ASP A 88 2.25 -15.22 5.16
CA ASP A 88 0.80 -15.41 5.11
C ASP A 88 0.11 -14.32 4.28
N CYS A 89 0.51 -13.06 4.48
CA CYS A 89 -0.01 -11.93 3.73
C CYS A 89 0.24 -12.06 2.22
N ARG A 90 1.44 -12.49 1.82
CA ARG A 90 1.76 -12.72 0.40
C ARG A 90 0.86 -13.77 -0.24
N ILE A 91 0.62 -14.87 0.48
CA ILE A 91 -0.25 -15.96 0.02
C ILE A 91 -1.69 -15.47 -0.10
N MET A 92 -2.19 -14.77 0.92
CA MET A 92 -3.56 -14.24 0.93
C MET A 92 -3.78 -13.21 -0.18
N VAL A 93 -2.85 -12.25 -0.33
CA VAL A 93 -2.93 -11.25 -1.41
C VAL A 93 -2.96 -11.92 -2.78
N TYR A 94 -2.06 -12.88 -3.03
CA TYR A 94 -2.03 -13.58 -4.31
C TYR A 94 -3.34 -14.33 -4.59
N LYS A 95 -3.86 -15.02 -3.58
CA LYS A 95 -5.12 -15.77 -3.68
C LYS A 95 -6.30 -14.82 -3.95
N GLU A 96 -6.48 -13.79 -3.12
CA GLU A 96 -7.59 -12.85 -3.25
C GLU A 96 -7.57 -12.09 -4.59
N LEU A 97 -6.39 -11.72 -5.09
CA LEU A 97 -6.26 -11.09 -6.39
C LEU A 97 -6.55 -12.06 -7.53
N THR A 98 -6.23 -13.36 -7.37
CA THR A 98 -6.52 -14.39 -8.37
C THR A 98 -7.99 -14.78 -8.36
N ASP A 99 -8.58 -14.98 -7.19
CA ASP A 99 -10.00 -15.36 -7.07
C ASP A 99 -10.93 -14.23 -7.53
N SER A 100 -10.52 -12.98 -7.30
CA SER A 100 -11.24 -11.78 -7.79
C SER A 100 -11.27 -11.67 -9.31
N ASP A 101 -10.32 -12.28 -9.99
CA ASP A 101 -10.22 -12.28 -11.44
C ASP A 101 -11.45 -12.92 -12.12
N GLU A 102 -11.99 -13.99 -11.56
CA GLU A 102 -13.17 -14.66 -12.12
C GLU A 102 -14.44 -13.78 -12.05
N GLU A 103 -14.50 -12.88 -11.07
CA GLU A 103 -15.66 -11.99 -10.86
C GLU A 103 -15.52 -10.64 -11.57
N TRP A 104 -14.29 -10.16 -11.82
CA TRP A 104 -14.06 -8.73 -12.15
C TRP A 104 -13.46 -8.47 -13.51
N THR A 105 -12.94 -9.48 -14.21
CA THR A 105 -12.26 -9.26 -15.50
C THR A 105 -12.48 -10.37 -16.51
N SER A 106 -12.45 -9.99 -17.80
CA SER A 106 -12.36 -10.93 -18.91
C SER A 106 -10.91 -11.40 -19.17
N ASN A 107 -9.92 -10.84 -18.44
CA ASN A 107 -8.49 -11.12 -18.64
C ASN A 107 -7.75 -11.14 -17.28
N PRO A 108 -7.88 -12.23 -16.51
CA PRO A 108 -7.32 -12.32 -15.18
C PRO A 108 -5.78 -12.38 -15.23
N ARG A 109 -5.12 -11.36 -14.70
CA ARG A 109 -3.65 -11.39 -14.52
C ARG A 109 -3.23 -10.65 -13.26
N VAL A 110 -2.85 -11.41 -12.24
CA VAL A 110 -2.04 -10.88 -11.16
C VAL A 110 -0.65 -10.53 -11.74
N ILE A 111 -0.29 -9.27 -11.66
CA ILE A 111 0.98 -8.75 -12.14
C ILE A 111 2.01 -8.84 -11.01
N GLN A 112 3.11 -9.55 -11.25
CA GLN A 112 4.24 -9.54 -10.33
C GLN A 112 5.09 -8.28 -10.53
N THR A 113 5.33 -7.53 -9.45
CA THR A 113 6.07 -6.26 -9.48
C THR A 113 7.49 -6.37 -8.93
N THR A 114 7.96 -7.57 -8.60
CA THR A 114 9.30 -7.83 -8.03
C THR A 114 10.44 -7.33 -8.95
N ASN A 115 10.29 -7.52 -10.26
CA ASN A 115 11.29 -7.13 -11.26
C ASN A 115 10.82 -5.98 -12.16
N LYS A 116 9.62 -5.47 -11.94
CA LYS A 116 9.02 -4.42 -12.76
C LYS A 116 8.25 -3.46 -11.87
N PRO A 117 8.78 -2.25 -11.64
CA PRO A 117 8.13 -1.27 -10.77
C PRO A 117 6.74 -0.87 -11.29
N ILE A 118 5.85 -0.47 -10.38
CA ILE A 118 4.43 -0.25 -10.70
C ILE A 118 4.20 0.72 -11.89
N PRO A 119 4.94 1.83 -12.07
CA PRO A 119 4.74 2.71 -13.23
C PRO A 119 5.06 2.07 -14.58
N LYS A 120 5.83 0.96 -14.57
CA LYS A 120 6.10 0.17 -15.77
C LYS A 120 5.20 -1.05 -15.89
N ALA A 121 4.62 -1.49 -14.79
CA ALA A 121 3.79 -2.69 -14.73
C ALA A 121 2.33 -2.42 -15.11
N VAL A 122 1.79 -1.27 -14.71
CA VAL A 122 0.44 -0.81 -15.00
C VAL A 122 0.50 0.44 -15.89
N PRO A 123 -0.24 0.48 -17.00
CA PRO A 123 -0.30 1.68 -17.83
C PRO A 123 -0.95 2.87 -17.08
N GLN A 124 -0.52 4.08 -17.40
CA GLN A 124 -1.14 5.29 -16.87
C GLN A 124 -2.64 5.36 -17.23
N GLY A 125 -3.44 5.94 -16.36
CA GLY A 125 -4.86 6.12 -16.57
C GLY A 125 -5.73 4.92 -16.16
N PHE A 126 -5.13 3.80 -15.76
CA PHE A 126 -5.86 2.65 -15.24
C PHE A 126 -5.89 2.65 -13.72
N GLY A 127 -7.07 2.34 -13.15
CA GLY A 127 -7.18 2.01 -11.73
C GLY A 127 -6.52 0.66 -11.43
N TYR A 128 -5.98 0.50 -10.24
CA TYR A 128 -5.35 -0.75 -9.83
C TYR A 128 -5.35 -0.89 -8.30
N ILE A 129 -4.96 -2.07 -7.84
CA ILE A 129 -4.51 -2.32 -6.48
C ILE A 129 -3.10 -2.89 -6.53
N HIS A 130 -2.22 -2.42 -5.66
CA HIS A 130 -0.84 -2.86 -5.58
C HIS A 130 -0.43 -3.09 -4.13
N PHE A 131 0.19 -4.24 -3.88
CA PHE A 131 0.84 -4.58 -2.63
C PHE A 131 2.34 -4.75 -2.88
N ASP A 132 3.16 -4.00 -2.17
CA ASP A 132 4.62 -4.14 -2.17
C ASP A 132 5.09 -4.55 -0.78
N PHE A 133 5.98 -5.52 -0.73
CA PHE A 133 6.50 -6.07 0.51
C PHE A 133 7.97 -5.65 0.70
N ASN A 134 8.22 -4.84 1.72
CA ASN A 134 9.57 -4.38 2.08
C ASN A 134 10.31 -3.65 0.94
N ALA A 135 9.61 -2.90 0.10
CA ALA A 135 10.17 -2.21 -1.07
C ALA A 135 10.92 -3.16 -2.04
N LYS A 136 10.44 -4.42 -2.15
CA LYS A 136 10.99 -5.44 -3.04
C LYS A 136 10.00 -5.87 -4.12
N GLY A 137 8.86 -5.17 -4.21
CA GLY A 137 7.74 -5.52 -5.06
C GLY A 137 6.85 -6.60 -4.44
N GLY A 138 5.87 -7.00 -5.19
CA GLY A 138 4.85 -7.95 -4.79
C GLY A 138 3.85 -8.20 -5.91
N TYR A 139 2.58 -7.82 -5.71
CA TYR A 139 1.50 -8.13 -6.62
C TYR A 139 0.64 -6.92 -6.91
N ALA A 140 0.26 -6.76 -8.16
CA ALA A 140 -0.69 -5.76 -8.60
C ALA A 140 -1.81 -6.41 -9.44
N HIS A 141 -2.96 -5.75 -9.46
CA HIS A 141 -4.10 -6.11 -10.29
C HIS A 141 -4.75 -4.85 -10.86
N VAL A 142 -5.03 -4.84 -12.17
CA VAL A 142 -5.71 -3.72 -12.85
C VAL A 142 -7.21 -3.82 -12.62
N VAL A 143 -7.82 -2.72 -12.20
CA VAL A 143 -9.28 -2.65 -11.99
C VAL A 143 -9.96 -2.32 -13.32
N GLU A 144 -10.50 -3.33 -14.00
CA GLU A 144 -11.28 -3.14 -15.24
C GLU A 144 -12.74 -2.80 -14.91
N ASP A 145 -13.37 -3.50 -13.97
CA ASP A 145 -14.72 -3.21 -13.52
C ASP A 145 -14.74 -2.48 -12.17
N LYS A 146 -14.87 -1.15 -12.26
CA LYS A 146 -14.92 -0.26 -11.09
C LYS A 146 -16.13 -0.49 -10.18
N LYS A 147 -17.22 -1.07 -10.70
CA LYS A 147 -18.48 -1.26 -9.95
C LYS A 147 -18.39 -2.46 -9.03
N HIS A 148 -17.77 -3.54 -9.49
CA HIS A 148 -17.62 -4.77 -8.73
C HIS A 148 -16.34 -4.81 -7.89
N PHE A 149 -15.36 -3.93 -8.16
CA PHE A 149 -14.13 -3.89 -7.38
C PHE A 149 -14.40 -3.50 -5.92
N ARG A 150 -13.97 -4.36 -5.01
CA ARG A 150 -14.07 -4.16 -3.56
C ARG A 150 -13.03 -3.14 -3.09
N GLY A 151 -13.44 -1.89 -2.91
CA GLY A 151 -12.54 -0.81 -2.50
C GLY A 151 -11.92 -0.94 -1.11
N ASP A 152 -12.41 -1.86 -0.31
CA ASP A 152 -11.94 -2.21 1.03
C ASP A 152 -11.11 -3.51 1.09
N LEU A 153 -10.86 -4.14 -0.06
CA LEU A 153 -10.16 -5.43 -0.17
C LEU A 153 -8.81 -5.41 0.55
N ALA A 154 -7.99 -4.39 0.28
CA ALA A 154 -6.67 -4.27 0.92
C ALA A 154 -6.79 -4.23 2.45
N ARG A 155 -7.73 -3.43 2.96
CA ARG A 155 -7.97 -3.30 4.39
C ARG A 155 -8.46 -4.60 5.01
N GLN A 156 -9.31 -5.36 4.31
CA GLN A 156 -9.81 -6.65 4.80
C GLN A 156 -8.69 -7.67 4.89
N ILE A 157 -7.87 -7.82 3.85
CA ILE A 157 -6.70 -8.72 3.86
C ILE A 157 -5.75 -8.37 5.01
N LEU A 158 -5.38 -7.10 5.14
CA LEU A 158 -4.44 -6.65 6.18
C LEU A 158 -5.02 -6.81 7.59
N ALA A 159 -6.31 -6.57 7.77
CA ALA A 159 -6.97 -6.77 9.06
C ALA A 159 -7.00 -8.25 9.46
N GLU A 160 -7.26 -9.15 8.50
CA GLU A 160 -7.21 -10.58 8.74
C GLU A 160 -5.81 -11.05 9.12
N VAL A 161 -4.78 -10.63 8.38
CA VAL A 161 -3.37 -10.92 8.70
C VAL A 161 -2.96 -10.42 10.09
N LEU A 162 -3.46 -9.24 10.48
CA LEU A 162 -3.19 -8.65 11.78
C LEU A 162 -4.07 -9.24 12.92
N GLY A 163 -5.11 -10.00 12.58
CA GLY A 163 -6.09 -10.51 13.54
C GLY A 163 -6.93 -9.41 14.20
N VAL A 164 -7.26 -8.36 13.44
CA VAL A 164 -8.07 -7.23 13.91
C VAL A 164 -9.35 -7.08 13.10
N ASP A 165 -10.37 -6.48 13.68
CA ASP A 165 -11.60 -6.15 12.95
C ASP A 165 -11.31 -5.00 11.96
N PRO A 166 -11.57 -5.16 10.65
CA PRO A 166 -11.37 -4.11 9.65
C PRO A 166 -12.23 -2.86 9.88
N LEU A 167 -13.36 -3.01 10.57
CA LEU A 167 -14.26 -1.90 10.94
C LEU A 167 -13.91 -1.24 12.27
N PHE A 168 -12.97 -1.84 13.03
CA PHE A 168 -12.58 -1.32 14.33
C PHE A 168 -11.89 0.05 14.19
N ARG A 169 -12.51 1.08 14.76
CA ARG A 169 -11.91 2.41 14.88
C ARG A 169 -10.99 2.44 16.08
N ARG A 170 -9.70 2.27 15.85
CA ARG A 170 -8.69 2.35 16.90
C ARG A 170 -8.59 3.80 17.38
N ARG A 171 -8.83 4.03 18.66
CA ARG A 171 -8.41 5.27 19.34
C ARG A 171 -6.90 5.21 19.56
N GLY A 172 -6.11 5.55 18.55
CA GLY A 172 -4.67 5.33 18.63
C GLY A 172 -3.86 6.15 17.62
N VAL A 173 -4.46 7.17 17.03
CA VAL A 173 -3.75 8.12 16.16
C VAL A 173 -2.56 8.72 16.91
N ASP A 174 -2.75 9.11 18.18
CA ASP A 174 -1.70 9.70 19.01
C ASP A 174 -0.52 8.73 19.24
N SER A 175 -0.77 7.43 19.45
CA SER A 175 0.31 6.46 19.65
C SER A 175 1.13 6.28 18.37
N SER A 176 0.47 6.22 17.21
CA SER A 176 1.16 6.14 15.91
C SER A 176 1.95 7.40 15.59
N ILE A 177 1.41 8.59 15.90
CA ILE A 177 2.13 9.86 15.75
C ILE A 177 3.36 9.89 16.67
N ASN A 178 3.21 9.50 17.94
CA ASN A 178 4.31 9.50 18.90
C ASN A 178 5.40 8.48 18.50
N LEU A 179 5.00 7.32 17.99
CA LEU A 179 5.94 6.34 17.47
C LEU A 179 6.72 6.90 16.27
N LEU A 180 6.05 7.48 15.28
CA LEU A 180 6.74 8.08 14.13
C LEU A 180 7.68 9.22 14.55
N LYS A 181 7.27 10.05 15.50
CA LYS A 181 8.14 11.10 16.06
C LYS A 181 9.35 10.55 16.79
N SER A 182 9.24 9.39 17.46
CA SER A 182 10.38 8.77 18.16
C SER A 182 11.48 8.28 17.22
N PHE A 183 11.17 8.09 15.93
CA PHE A 183 12.15 7.71 14.91
C PHE A 183 12.98 8.91 14.40
N LEU A 184 12.52 10.14 14.67
CA LEU A 184 13.20 11.37 14.24
C LEU A 184 14.21 11.89 15.29
N ASN A 185 14.26 11.29 16.48
CA ASN A 185 15.20 11.57 17.57
C ASN A 185 16.25 10.47 17.66
#